data_08b9a6d7dfb806c923d82444d1543a29
#
_entry.id   08b9a6d7dfb806c923d82444d1543a29
#
_cell.length_a   1.000
_cell.length_b   1.000
_cell.length_c   1.000
_cell.angle_alpha   90.00
_cell.angle_beta   90.00
_cell.angle_gamma   90.00
#
_symmetry.space_group_name_H-M   'P 1'
#
loop_
_entity.id
_entity.type
_entity.pdbx_description
1 polymer ?
#
loop_
_entity_poly.entity_id
_entity_poly.type
_entity_poly.pdbx_seq_one_letter_code
_entity_poly.pdbx_strand_id
1 'polypeptide(L)'
;MIKKAGRILIAGTGSGCGRTTVVCAILQAFKNRGLDVASFKCGPDYIDPMFHSEIIGTPSTNLDLYFAGEELARGLFLKHSAELNVIEGVMGYYDGLSMQSTESSSWHVAQTLDAPAILIVNGRGMALSVAAVVKGYLELLLKRFGCDIYSLQTEAAPADLFSEG
;
A
#
# COMPACT_ATOMS: atom_id res chain seq x y z
N MET A 1 -15.54 -2.20 -21.56
CA MET A 1 -15.28 -3.07 -20.38
C MET A 1 -13.85 -2.77 -19.91
N ILE A 2 -13.67 -2.03 -18.81
CA ILE A 2 -12.34 -1.76 -18.25
C ILE A 2 -11.81 -3.10 -17.73
N LYS A 3 -10.75 -3.63 -18.33
CA LYS A 3 -10.03 -4.80 -17.80
C LYS A 3 -9.72 -4.50 -16.33
N LYS A 4 -10.20 -5.33 -15.43
CA LYS A 4 -9.96 -5.19 -13.99
C LYS A 4 -8.49 -5.53 -13.75
N ALA A 5 -7.59 -4.55 -13.93
CA ALA A 5 -6.17 -4.72 -13.67
C ALA A 5 -5.99 -5.06 -12.19
N GLY A 6 -5.32 -6.18 -11.90
CA GLY A 6 -4.98 -6.56 -10.52
C GLY A 6 -4.16 -5.46 -9.88
N ARG A 7 -4.50 -5.03 -8.65
CA ARG A 7 -3.79 -3.96 -7.96
C ARG A 7 -3.74 -4.21 -6.47
N ILE A 8 -2.64 -3.80 -5.85
CA ILE A 8 -2.44 -3.86 -4.41
C ILE A 8 -1.60 -2.67 -3.97
N LEU A 9 -1.98 -2.05 -2.86
CA LEU A 9 -1.20 -0.98 -2.25
C LEU A 9 -0.44 -1.52 -1.03
N ILE A 10 0.86 -1.28 -0.98
CA ILE A 10 1.71 -1.64 0.15
C ILE A 10 1.92 -0.37 0.98
N ALA A 11 1.33 -0.34 2.16
CA ALA A 11 1.40 0.78 3.09
C ALA A 11 2.28 0.44 4.30
N GLY A 12 2.57 1.42 5.12
CA GLY A 12 3.30 1.23 6.37
C GLY A 12 2.65 2.00 7.52
N THR A 13 3.01 1.66 8.74
CA THR A 13 2.62 2.43 9.93
C THR A 13 3.40 3.72 10.11
N GLY A 14 4.40 3.96 9.26
CA GLY A 14 5.25 5.15 9.25
C GLY A 14 6.41 5.01 8.27
N SER A 15 7.25 6.03 8.21
CA SER A 15 8.49 6.00 7.43
C SER A 15 9.48 5.00 8.04
N GLY A 16 10.31 4.37 7.18
CA GLY A 16 11.35 3.45 7.64
C GLY A 16 10.85 2.10 8.16
N CYS A 17 9.59 1.72 7.93
CA CYS A 17 9.04 0.43 8.36
C CYS A 17 9.44 -0.76 7.45
N GLY A 18 10.25 -0.55 6.41
CA GLY A 18 10.69 -1.60 5.48
C GLY A 18 9.81 -1.77 4.24
N ARG A 19 8.90 -0.83 3.99
CA ARG A 19 7.96 -0.86 2.87
C ARG A 19 8.65 -1.04 1.53
N THR A 20 9.62 -0.20 1.18
CA THR A 20 10.36 -0.28 -0.09
C THR A 20 11.02 -1.64 -0.29
N THR A 21 11.61 -2.21 0.75
CA THR A 21 12.21 -3.56 0.68
C THR A 21 11.17 -4.62 0.33
N VAL A 22 10.00 -4.57 0.95
CA VAL A 22 8.90 -5.52 0.68
C VAL A 22 8.35 -5.33 -0.73
N VAL A 23 8.17 -4.09 -1.18
CA VAL A 23 7.71 -3.79 -2.55
C VAL A 23 8.69 -4.33 -3.57
N CYS A 24 9.99 -4.08 -3.41
CA CYS A 24 11.02 -4.60 -4.30
C CYS A 24 11.02 -6.14 -4.35
N ALA A 25 10.88 -6.79 -3.20
CA ALA A 25 10.81 -8.25 -3.14
C ALA A 25 9.57 -8.82 -3.87
N ILE A 26 8.41 -8.18 -3.72
CA ILE A 26 7.17 -8.56 -4.41
C ILE A 26 7.31 -8.36 -5.92
N LEU A 27 7.79 -7.21 -6.37
CA LEU A 27 8.01 -6.92 -7.79
C LEU A 27 8.96 -7.94 -8.41
N GLN A 28 10.09 -8.21 -7.75
CA GLN A 28 11.05 -9.20 -8.22
C GLN A 28 10.46 -10.60 -8.26
N ALA A 29 9.69 -11.00 -7.25
CA ALA A 29 9.05 -12.31 -7.19
C ALA A 29 8.03 -12.49 -8.33
N PHE A 30 7.25 -11.46 -8.67
CA PHE A 30 6.31 -11.50 -9.77
C PHE A 30 7.02 -11.57 -11.11
N LYS A 31 8.08 -10.79 -11.31
CA LYS A 31 8.90 -10.88 -12.53
C LYS A 31 9.55 -12.23 -12.73
N ASN A 32 10.08 -12.83 -11.66
CA ASN A 32 10.68 -14.18 -11.73
C ASN A 32 9.67 -15.25 -12.14
N ARG A 33 8.37 -14.99 -11.94
CA ARG A 33 7.26 -15.83 -12.39
C ARG A 33 6.79 -15.53 -13.82
N GLY A 34 7.42 -14.56 -14.48
CA GLY A 34 7.06 -14.14 -15.84
C GLY A 34 5.77 -13.33 -15.94
N LEU A 35 5.31 -12.74 -14.82
CA LEU A 35 4.10 -11.92 -14.80
C LEU A 35 4.39 -10.51 -15.33
N ASP A 36 3.43 -9.93 -16.03
CA ASP A 36 3.46 -8.53 -16.46
C ASP A 36 3.09 -7.62 -15.29
N VAL A 37 4.06 -6.82 -14.82
CA VAL A 37 3.95 -6.04 -13.59
C VAL A 37 4.32 -4.59 -13.83
N ALA A 38 3.50 -3.67 -13.30
CA ALA A 38 3.83 -2.26 -13.18
C ALA A 38 3.93 -1.83 -11.72
N SER A 39 4.80 -0.87 -11.46
CA SER A 39 5.00 -0.25 -10.16
C SER A 39 4.45 1.18 -10.16
N PHE A 40 3.87 1.56 -9.03
CA PHE A 40 3.43 2.92 -8.78
C PHE A 40 3.92 3.39 -7.42
N LYS A 41 4.20 4.68 -7.30
CA LYS A 41 4.62 5.31 -6.04
C LYS A 41 3.65 6.43 -5.66
N CYS A 42 3.14 6.41 -4.44
CA CYS A 42 2.38 7.54 -3.91
C CYS A 42 3.29 8.75 -3.69
N GLY A 43 2.81 9.93 -4.10
CA GLY A 43 3.53 11.18 -3.93
C GLY A 43 4.66 11.43 -4.95
N PRO A 44 5.34 12.59 -4.83
CA PRO A 44 6.38 13.02 -5.75
C PRO A 44 7.75 12.43 -5.33
N ASP A 45 7.95 11.16 -5.54
CA ASP A 45 9.20 10.47 -5.26
C ASP A 45 9.92 10.11 -6.57
N TYR A 46 11.23 10.34 -6.63
CA TYR A 46 12.05 10.04 -7.81
C TYR A 46 13.00 8.88 -7.59
N ILE A 47 13.35 8.56 -6.34
CA ILE A 47 14.37 7.55 -6.00
C ILE A 47 13.78 6.15 -6.15
N ASP A 48 12.64 5.87 -5.51
CA ASP A 48 12.02 4.54 -5.56
C ASP A 48 11.57 4.16 -6.98
N PRO A 49 10.91 5.04 -7.77
CA PRO A 49 10.60 4.77 -9.17
C PRO A 49 11.80 4.48 -10.06
N MET A 50 12.92 5.20 -9.86
CA MET A 50 14.17 4.91 -10.56
C MET A 50 14.70 3.53 -10.20
N PHE A 51 14.73 3.18 -8.92
CA PHE A 51 15.17 1.86 -8.48
C PHE A 51 14.30 0.74 -9.08
N HIS A 52 12.99 0.89 -9.06
CA HIS A 52 12.06 -0.08 -9.64
C HIS A 52 12.29 -0.23 -11.15
N SER A 53 12.51 0.87 -11.86
CA SER A 53 12.68 0.85 -13.31
C SER A 53 14.05 0.34 -13.73
N GLU A 54 15.14 0.83 -13.12
CA GLU A 54 16.50 0.54 -13.56
C GLU A 54 17.05 -0.76 -12.96
N ILE A 55 16.76 -1.05 -11.71
CA ILE A 55 17.32 -2.21 -11.00
C ILE A 55 16.41 -3.42 -11.15
N ILE A 56 15.11 -3.26 -10.91
CA ILE A 56 14.13 -4.36 -11.02
C ILE A 56 13.65 -4.51 -12.47
N GLY A 57 13.76 -3.45 -13.28
CA GLY A 57 13.29 -3.43 -14.65
C GLY A 57 11.77 -3.47 -14.76
N THR A 58 11.07 -2.86 -13.78
CA THR A 58 9.62 -2.72 -13.77
C THR A 58 9.25 -1.27 -14.00
N PRO A 59 8.46 -0.93 -15.05
CA PRO A 59 8.02 0.45 -15.26
C PRO A 59 7.37 1.01 -13.98
N SER A 60 7.77 2.21 -13.58
CA SER A 60 7.26 2.86 -12.37
C SER A 60 6.75 4.26 -12.65
N THR A 61 5.61 4.61 -12.06
CA THR A 61 4.91 5.90 -12.26
C THR A 61 4.49 6.49 -10.91
N ASN A 62 4.72 7.78 -10.72
CA ASN A 62 4.23 8.50 -9.54
C ASN A 62 2.72 8.74 -9.63
N LEU A 63 2.03 8.53 -8.51
CA LEU A 63 0.62 8.85 -8.31
C LEU A 63 0.53 9.90 -7.19
N ASP A 64 0.53 11.15 -7.59
CA ASP A 64 0.45 12.27 -6.65
C ASP A 64 -0.93 12.93 -6.73
N LEU A 65 -1.75 12.70 -5.69
CA LEU A 65 -3.10 13.27 -5.61
C LEU A 65 -3.09 14.76 -5.33
N TYR A 66 -2.03 15.29 -4.71
CA TYR A 66 -1.95 16.71 -4.39
C TYR A 66 -1.79 17.56 -5.65
N PHE A 67 -0.89 17.16 -6.55
CA PHE A 67 -0.64 17.91 -7.79
C PHE A 67 -1.57 17.50 -8.93
N ALA A 68 -1.89 16.22 -9.04
CA ALA A 68 -2.67 15.71 -10.17
C ALA A 68 -4.19 15.69 -9.89
N GLY A 69 -4.60 15.57 -8.64
CA GLY A 69 -5.98 15.26 -8.29
C GLY A 69 -6.37 13.81 -8.62
N GLU A 70 -7.52 13.39 -8.16
CA GLU A 70 -7.97 11.99 -8.28
C GLU A 70 -8.19 11.56 -9.74
N GLU A 71 -8.79 12.40 -10.56
CA GLU A 71 -9.18 12.06 -11.93
C GLU A 71 -7.95 11.79 -12.81
N LEU A 72 -6.96 12.69 -12.73
CA LEU A 72 -5.71 12.51 -13.47
C LEU A 72 -4.89 11.34 -12.93
N ALA A 73 -4.85 11.14 -11.62
CA ALA A 73 -4.17 10.00 -11.01
C ALA A 73 -4.80 8.66 -11.46
N ARG A 74 -6.14 8.57 -11.54
CA ARG A 74 -6.84 7.41 -12.14
C ARG A 74 -6.46 7.22 -13.61
N GLY A 75 -6.40 8.30 -14.37
CA GLY A 75 -6.00 8.27 -15.78
C GLY A 75 -4.56 7.78 -15.96
N LEU A 76 -3.62 8.28 -15.14
CA LEU A 76 -2.23 7.84 -15.14
C LEU A 76 -2.10 6.36 -14.74
N PHE A 77 -2.83 5.92 -13.72
CA PHE A 77 -2.86 4.52 -13.33
C PHE A 77 -3.33 3.64 -14.50
N LEU A 78 -4.47 3.95 -15.11
CA LEU A 78 -5.00 3.16 -16.22
C LEU A 78 -4.08 3.13 -17.44
N LYS A 79 -3.43 4.26 -17.74
CA LYS A 79 -2.50 4.38 -18.87
C LYS A 79 -1.26 3.51 -18.71
N HIS A 80 -0.75 3.39 -17.48
CA HIS A 80 0.52 2.70 -17.19
C HIS A 80 0.33 1.36 -16.48
N SER A 81 -0.92 0.89 -16.29
CA SER A 81 -1.18 -0.38 -15.63
C SER A 81 -0.81 -1.57 -16.50
N ALA A 82 -0.28 -2.60 -15.84
CA ALA A 82 -0.02 -3.93 -16.36
C ALA A 82 -1.10 -4.93 -15.87
N GLU A 83 -0.84 -6.24 -16.03
CA GLU A 83 -1.71 -7.28 -15.49
C GLU A 83 -1.80 -7.21 -13.96
N LEU A 84 -0.64 -7.01 -13.30
CA LEU A 84 -0.52 -6.80 -11.86
C LEU A 84 0.13 -5.44 -11.57
N ASN A 85 -0.40 -4.73 -10.59
CA ASN A 85 0.06 -3.39 -10.25
C ASN A 85 0.35 -3.30 -8.76
N VAL A 86 1.58 -2.96 -8.42
CA VAL A 86 2.02 -2.77 -7.04
C VAL A 86 2.18 -1.27 -6.79
N ILE A 87 1.43 -0.75 -5.83
CA ILE A 87 1.45 0.67 -5.47
C ILE A 87 2.20 0.80 -4.14
N GLU A 88 3.31 1.49 -4.14
CA GLU A 88 4.05 1.78 -2.92
C GLU A 88 3.51 3.05 -2.26
N GLY A 89 3.06 2.93 -1.02
CA GLY A 89 2.60 4.05 -0.22
C GLY A 89 3.73 4.99 0.22
N VAL A 90 3.38 6.09 0.85
CA VAL A 90 4.28 7.09 1.41
C VAL A 90 3.95 7.31 2.89
N MET A 91 4.93 7.67 3.72
CA MET A 91 4.76 7.96 5.16
C MET A 91 3.96 6.86 5.88
N GLY A 92 3.15 7.20 6.87
CA GLY A 92 2.14 6.29 7.42
C GLY A 92 0.90 6.24 6.53
N TYR A 93 0.15 5.15 6.61
CA TYR A 93 -1.00 4.88 5.73
C TYR A 93 -2.02 6.01 5.70
N TYR A 94 -2.26 6.66 6.86
CA TYR A 94 -3.21 7.76 7.00
C TYR A 94 -2.57 9.14 7.00
N ASP A 95 -1.25 9.23 6.90
CA ASP A 95 -0.54 10.50 6.95
C ASP A 95 -0.75 11.25 5.63
N GLY A 96 -1.48 12.35 5.70
CA GLY A 96 -1.78 13.21 4.55
C GLY A 96 -1.08 14.57 4.63
N LEU A 97 -1.66 15.58 4.01
CA LEU A 97 -1.09 16.93 3.90
C LEU A 97 -0.93 17.65 5.24
N SER A 98 -1.63 17.22 6.28
CA SER A 98 -1.52 17.78 7.62
C SER A 98 -1.74 16.71 8.68
N MET A 99 -1.41 17.02 9.94
CA MET A 99 -1.60 16.09 11.07
C MET A 99 -3.06 15.65 11.29
N GLN A 100 -4.02 16.34 10.71
CA GLN A 100 -5.46 16.08 10.89
C GLN A 100 -6.15 15.65 9.60
N SER A 101 -5.43 15.55 8.49
CA SER A 101 -5.97 15.23 7.18
C SER A 101 -5.40 13.92 6.65
N THR A 102 -6.26 13.11 6.06
CA THR A 102 -5.87 11.95 5.26
C THR A 102 -5.78 12.28 3.76
N GLU A 103 -5.98 13.54 3.39
CA GLU A 103 -5.89 14.00 2.00
C GLU A 103 -4.48 13.76 1.45
N SER A 104 -4.41 13.22 0.24
CA SER A 104 -3.18 12.81 -0.46
C SER A 104 -2.33 11.75 0.28
N SER A 105 -2.87 11.12 1.32
CA SER A 105 -2.24 9.98 1.98
C SER A 105 -2.26 8.71 1.11
N SER A 106 -1.51 7.69 1.51
CA SER A 106 -1.59 6.36 0.89
C SER A 106 -3.01 5.77 0.96
N TRP A 107 -3.74 6.04 2.04
CA TRP A 107 -5.16 5.67 2.16
C TRP A 107 -6.02 6.36 1.08
N HIS A 108 -5.84 7.66 0.85
CA HIS A 108 -6.59 8.39 -0.18
C HIS A 108 -6.32 7.80 -1.58
N VAL A 109 -5.06 7.45 -1.90
CA VAL A 109 -4.74 6.76 -3.16
C VAL A 109 -5.41 5.39 -3.24
N ALA A 110 -5.42 4.62 -2.15
CA ALA A 110 -6.09 3.32 -2.10
C ALA A 110 -7.60 3.45 -2.39
N GLN A 111 -8.26 4.44 -1.80
CA GLN A 111 -9.68 4.73 -2.06
C GLN A 111 -9.92 5.19 -3.50
N THR A 112 -9.11 6.13 -3.98
CA THR A 112 -9.19 6.65 -5.36
C THR A 112 -9.10 5.54 -6.40
N LEU A 113 -8.26 4.54 -6.15
CA LEU A 113 -8.03 3.43 -7.09
C LEU A 113 -8.82 2.17 -6.77
N ASP A 114 -9.62 2.14 -5.70
CA ASP A 114 -10.27 0.93 -5.18
C ASP A 114 -9.25 -0.21 -5.05
N ALA A 115 -8.11 0.08 -4.41
CA ALA A 115 -6.99 -0.83 -4.24
C ALA A 115 -6.98 -1.41 -2.82
N PRO A 116 -7.00 -2.75 -2.67
CA PRO A 116 -6.75 -3.36 -1.36
C PRO A 116 -5.36 -2.99 -0.85
N ALA A 117 -5.23 -2.77 0.46
CA ALA A 117 -3.98 -2.37 1.07
C ALA A 117 -3.43 -3.47 2.00
N ILE A 118 -2.12 -3.72 1.91
CA ILE A 118 -1.35 -4.48 2.90
C ILE A 118 -0.60 -3.48 3.78
N LEU A 119 -0.81 -3.57 5.08
CA LEU A 119 -0.13 -2.72 6.05
C LEU A 119 1.11 -3.42 6.61
N ILE A 120 2.27 -2.80 6.41
CA ILE A 120 3.54 -3.23 7.00
C ILE A 120 3.68 -2.57 8.36
N VAL A 121 3.83 -3.38 9.39
CA VAL A 121 4.02 -2.94 10.77
C VAL A 121 5.45 -3.28 11.21
N ASN A 122 6.20 -2.26 11.64
CA ASN A 122 7.50 -2.50 12.22
C ASN A 122 7.36 -2.91 13.69
N GLY A 123 7.47 -4.21 13.95
CA GLY A 123 7.40 -4.78 15.30
C GLY A 123 8.74 -4.83 16.05
N ARG A 124 9.78 -4.13 15.58
CA ARG A 124 11.11 -4.16 16.21
C ARG A 124 11.03 -3.66 17.66
N GLY A 125 11.50 -4.50 18.59
CA GLY A 125 11.46 -4.19 20.01
C GLY A 125 10.07 -4.30 20.65
N MET A 126 9.07 -4.85 19.93
CA MET A 126 7.73 -5.11 20.44
C MET A 126 7.47 -6.60 20.56
N ALA A 127 6.71 -6.98 21.58
CA ALA A 127 6.09 -8.31 21.71
C ALA A 127 4.57 -8.14 21.51
N LEU A 128 3.77 -8.40 22.52
CA LEU A 128 2.31 -8.24 22.46
C LEU A 128 1.86 -6.79 22.12
N SER A 129 2.69 -5.79 22.42
CA SER A 129 2.38 -4.38 22.16
C SER A 129 2.12 -4.08 20.66
N VAL A 130 2.65 -4.89 19.73
CA VAL A 130 2.34 -4.73 18.31
C VAL A 130 0.86 -4.90 18.01
N ALA A 131 0.15 -5.72 18.80
CA ALA A 131 -1.29 -5.92 18.64
C ALA A 131 -2.09 -4.62 18.87
N ALA A 132 -1.64 -3.77 19.80
CA ALA A 132 -2.27 -2.46 20.03
C ALA A 132 -2.12 -1.53 18.81
N VAL A 133 -0.96 -1.54 18.15
CA VAL A 133 -0.72 -0.78 16.92
C VAL A 133 -1.65 -1.27 15.81
N VAL A 134 -1.68 -2.59 15.58
CA VAL A 134 -2.54 -3.20 14.55
C VAL A 134 -4.01 -2.89 14.84
N LYS A 135 -4.46 -3.09 16.09
CA LYS A 135 -5.84 -2.80 16.51
C LYS A 135 -6.20 -1.33 16.27
N GLY A 136 -5.31 -0.39 16.60
CA GLY A 136 -5.55 1.04 16.37
C GLY A 136 -5.76 1.37 14.89
N TYR A 137 -4.95 0.81 14.01
CA TYR A 137 -5.12 0.98 12.56
C TYR A 137 -6.44 0.38 12.07
N LEU A 138 -6.80 -0.81 12.53
CA LEU A 138 -8.05 -1.49 12.17
C LEU A 138 -9.28 -0.72 12.67
N GLU A 139 -9.26 -0.26 13.92
CA GLU A 139 -10.37 0.50 14.49
C GLU A 139 -10.55 1.87 13.81
N LEU A 140 -9.47 2.52 13.45
CA LEU A 140 -9.53 3.79 12.74
C LEU A 140 -10.19 3.63 11.37
N LEU A 141 -9.86 2.56 10.66
CA LEU A 141 -10.49 2.19 9.39
C LEU A 141 -11.99 1.97 9.53
N LEU A 142 -12.40 1.11 10.47
CA LEU A 142 -13.80 0.73 10.66
C LEU A 142 -14.66 1.90 11.12
N LYS A 143 -14.20 2.65 12.14
CA LYS A 143 -15.00 3.70 12.78
C LYS A 143 -15.08 4.98 11.95
N ARG A 144 -14.01 5.35 11.26
CA ARG A 144 -13.93 6.63 10.56
C ARG A 144 -14.31 6.57 9.10
N PHE A 145 -14.10 5.44 8.45
CA PHE A 145 -14.20 5.32 7.00
C PHE A 145 -15.16 4.23 6.51
N GLY A 146 -15.75 3.43 7.41
CA GLY A 146 -16.72 2.41 7.05
C GLY A 146 -16.18 1.34 6.09
N CYS A 147 -14.88 1.13 6.06
CA CYS A 147 -14.26 0.16 5.18
C CYS A 147 -14.33 -1.24 5.76
N ASP A 148 -14.79 -2.19 4.97
CA ASP A 148 -14.69 -3.61 5.30
C ASP A 148 -13.21 -4.03 5.27
N ILE A 149 -12.75 -4.60 6.38
CA ILE A 149 -11.40 -5.17 6.47
C ILE A 149 -11.51 -6.62 6.05
N TYR A 150 -10.97 -6.95 4.90
CA TYR A 150 -10.67 -8.33 4.58
C TYR A 150 -9.40 -8.71 5.35
N SER A 151 -9.57 -9.31 6.53
CA SER A 151 -8.47 -9.97 7.20
C SER A 151 -8.05 -11.16 6.34
N LEU A 152 -6.84 -11.17 5.82
CA LEU A 152 -6.19 -12.39 5.40
C LEU A 152 -5.95 -13.21 6.68
N GLN A 153 -6.91 -14.03 7.05
CA GLN A 153 -6.65 -15.12 7.97
C GLN A 153 -5.75 -16.10 7.22
N THR A 154 -4.45 -16.00 7.48
CA THR A 154 -3.59 -17.12 7.16
C THR A 154 -4.00 -18.23 8.11
N GLU A 155 -4.31 -19.42 7.61
CA GLU A 155 -4.68 -20.62 8.39
C GLU A 155 -3.60 -21.08 9.39
N ALA A 156 -2.56 -20.28 9.61
CA ALA A 156 -1.43 -20.54 10.48
C ALA A 156 -1.40 -19.71 11.77
N ALA A 157 -2.38 -18.85 12.05
CA ALA A 157 -2.49 -18.22 13.36
C ALA A 157 -3.43 -19.07 14.22
N PRO A 158 -2.99 -19.62 15.37
CA PRO A 158 -3.90 -20.30 16.28
C PRO A 158 -4.98 -19.30 16.71
N ALA A 159 -6.23 -19.72 16.58
CA ALA A 159 -7.43 -18.92 16.91
C ALA A 159 -7.47 -18.40 18.36
N ASP A 160 -6.54 -18.84 19.18
CA ASP A 160 -6.51 -18.63 20.62
C ASP A 160 -5.75 -17.38 21.06
N LEU A 161 -5.09 -16.68 20.14
CA LEU A 161 -4.33 -15.47 20.48
C LEU A 161 -5.20 -14.24 20.79
N PHE A 162 -6.50 -14.30 20.49
CA PHE A 162 -7.43 -13.18 20.66
C PHE A 162 -8.74 -13.54 21.39
N SER A 163 -8.89 -14.80 21.84
CA SER A 163 -9.99 -15.21 22.67
C SER A 163 -9.49 -15.35 24.11
N GLU A 164 -9.87 -14.44 24.95
CA GLU A 164 -9.88 -14.40 26.41
C GLU A 164 -9.19 -13.16 26.97
N GLY A 165 -10.03 -12.30 27.49
CA GLY A 165 -9.68 -11.17 28.34
C GLY A 165 -10.72 -10.08 28.27
#